data_66442c1fad0fd0ac8932baf599b47650
#
_entry.id   66442c1fad0fd0ac8932baf599b47650
#
_cell.length_a   1.000
_cell.length_b   1.000
_cell.length_c   1.000
_cell.angle_alpha   90.00
_cell.angle_beta   90.00
_cell.angle_gamma   90.00
#
_symmetry.space_group_name_H-M   'P 1'
#
loop_
_entity.id
_entity.type
_entity.pdbx_description
1 polymer ?
#
loop_
_entity_poly.entity_id
_entity_poly.type
_entity_poly.pdbx_seq_one_letter_code
_entity_poly.pdbx_strand_id
1 'polypeptide(L)'
;MDPRTDPGSEDYSKVTAVIDAAIDELRAAGAEVLDSLVIPDLEVVAGIGNDFETEQATNAYLAELANPPVSSFRDILLSGVVIPWRSRGMWGAAGKTTEDPGYLVVMQKRERIRVAVFKAMADHGLDAVVYATFDHQPTLIAPDVESNSTPSDEYGWGDNRQLSPAIGFPALTVPAGFTTDDLPVGLEFLGRPFTEAMLLGFAYAYEQASDHRRTPATTPPLGGR
;
A
#
# COMPACT_ATOMS: atom_id res chain seq x y z
N MET A 1 0.63 -10.83 4.15
CA MET A 1 -0.45 -11.04 3.16
C MET A 1 -1.75 -10.47 3.71
N ASP A 2 -2.43 -9.63 2.94
CA ASP A 2 -3.73 -9.06 3.31
C ASP A 2 -4.73 -10.22 3.49
N PRO A 3 -5.48 -10.28 4.60
CA PRO A 3 -6.43 -11.37 4.85
C PRO A 3 -7.60 -11.44 3.84
N ARG A 4 -7.74 -10.41 3.00
CA ARG A 4 -8.74 -10.37 1.93
C ARG A 4 -8.24 -10.97 0.62
N THR A 5 -6.95 -11.28 0.53
CA THR A 5 -6.34 -11.89 -0.67
C THR A 5 -6.97 -13.25 -0.93
N ASP A 6 -7.28 -13.53 -2.19
CA ASP A 6 -7.66 -14.87 -2.66
C ASP A 6 -6.41 -15.63 -3.17
N PRO A 7 -5.83 -16.52 -2.36
CA PRO A 7 -4.66 -17.29 -2.77
C PRO A 7 -4.93 -18.26 -3.94
N GLY A 8 -6.20 -18.51 -4.25
CA GLY A 8 -6.62 -19.36 -5.37
C GLY A 8 -6.72 -18.61 -6.70
N SER A 9 -6.59 -17.28 -6.70
CA SER A 9 -6.70 -16.50 -7.92
C SER A 9 -5.48 -16.63 -8.81
N GLU A 10 -5.69 -16.52 -10.13
CA GLU A 10 -4.60 -16.50 -11.11
C GLU A 10 -3.69 -15.29 -10.91
N ASP A 11 -4.26 -14.14 -10.61
CA ASP A 11 -3.52 -12.89 -10.37
C ASP A 11 -2.58 -13.01 -9.17
N TYR A 12 -3.05 -13.60 -8.07
CA TYR A 12 -2.19 -13.91 -6.93
C TYR A 12 -1.03 -14.82 -7.30
N SER A 13 -1.30 -15.88 -8.05
CA SER A 13 -0.27 -16.84 -8.46
C SER A 13 0.81 -16.19 -9.34
N LYS A 14 0.42 -15.30 -10.25
CA LYS A 14 1.35 -14.54 -11.10
C LYS A 14 2.25 -13.61 -10.28
N VAL A 15 1.70 -12.90 -9.32
CA VAL A 15 2.47 -12.01 -8.44
C VAL A 15 3.38 -12.82 -7.52
N THR A 16 2.88 -13.89 -6.91
CA THR A 16 3.65 -14.75 -6.01
C THR A 16 4.88 -15.35 -6.72
N ALA A 17 4.74 -15.77 -7.97
CA ALA A 17 5.87 -16.30 -8.73
C ALA A 17 7.01 -15.27 -8.91
N VAL A 18 6.67 -13.98 -9.07
CA VAL A 18 7.68 -12.91 -9.14
C VAL A 18 8.32 -12.67 -7.78
N ILE A 19 7.53 -12.67 -6.71
CA ILE A 19 8.04 -12.47 -5.36
C ILE A 19 8.94 -13.64 -4.91
N ASP A 20 8.57 -14.87 -5.23
CA ASP A 20 9.41 -16.05 -4.93
C ASP A 20 10.78 -15.93 -5.61
N ALA A 21 10.81 -15.52 -6.88
CA ALA A 21 12.06 -15.24 -7.59
C ALA A 21 12.86 -14.11 -6.91
N ALA A 22 12.22 -13.02 -6.51
CA ALA A 22 12.85 -11.90 -5.80
C ALA A 22 13.43 -12.33 -4.43
N ILE A 23 12.77 -13.24 -3.72
CA ILE A 23 13.28 -13.82 -2.48
C ILE A 23 14.54 -14.68 -2.74
N ASP A 24 14.55 -15.42 -3.82
CA ASP A 24 15.75 -16.21 -4.20
C ASP A 24 16.92 -15.30 -4.60
N GLU A 25 16.65 -14.18 -5.25
CA GLU A 25 17.66 -13.15 -5.55
C GLU A 25 18.22 -12.50 -4.27
N LEU A 26 17.37 -12.19 -3.28
CA LEU A 26 17.82 -11.71 -1.97
C LEU A 26 18.77 -12.71 -1.30
N ARG A 27 18.43 -14.01 -1.33
CA ARG A 27 19.32 -15.09 -0.82
C ARG A 27 20.64 -15.15 -1.57
N ALA A 28 20.59 -15.05 -2.90
CA ALA A 28 21.78 -15.03 -3.74
C ALA A 28 22.67 -13.81 -3.47
N ALA A 29 22.07 -12.67 -3.12
CA ALA A 29 22.78 -11.47 -2.69
C ALA A 29 23.33 -11.54 -1.25
N GLY A 30 23.09 -12.65 -0.52
CA GLY A 30 23.64 -12.91 0.81
C GLY A 30 22.68 -12.57 1.97
N ALA A 31 21.42 -12.29 1.71
CA ALA A 31 20.44 -12.11 2.77
C ALA A 31 20.06 -13.46 3.41
N GLU A 32 19.97 -13.49 4.74
CA GLU A 32 19.34 -14.59 5.46
C GLU A 32 17.82 -14.35 5.49
N VAL A 33 17.07 -15.21 4.82
CA VAL A 33 15.61 -15.08 4.67
C VAL A 33 14.89 -16.13 5.51
N LEU A 34 14.07 -15.65 6.45
CA LEU A 34 13.12 -16.48 7.19
C LEU A 34 11.81 -16.52 6.42
N ASP A 35 11.42 -17.70 5.95
CA ASP A 35 10.14 -17.90 5.27
C ASP A 35 8.96 -17.95 6.26
N SER A 36 7.80 -17.57 5.76
CA SER A 36 6.53 -17.78 6.47
C SER A 36 6.42 -17.09 7.82
N LEU A 37 6.87 -15.83 7.92
CA LEU A 37 6.64 -15.02 9.12
C LEU A 37 5.14 -14.86 9.37
N VAL A 38 4.69 -15.29 10.54
CA VAL A 38 3.31 -15.09 10.99
C VAL A 38 3.24 -13.88 11.91
N ILE A 39 2.47 -12.87 11.52
CA ILE A 39 2.16 -11.71 12.36
C ILE A 39 0.77 -11.93 12.95
N PRO A 40 0.63 -12.07 14.27
CA PRO A 40 -0.67 -12.24 14.90
C PRO A 40 -1.59 -11.04 14.64
N ASP A 41 -2.89 -11.30 14.51
CA ASP A 41 -3.93 -10.26 14.34
C ASP A 41 -3.77 -9.38 13.08
N LEU A 42 -3.05 -9.82 12.07
CA LEU A 42 -2.81 -9.04 10.85
C LEU A 42 -4.11 -8.62 10.16
N GLU A 43 -5.16 -9.42 10.28
CA GLU A 43 -6.50 -9.13 9.75
C GLU A 43 -7.11 -7.83 10.28
N VAL A 44 -6.65 -7.35 11.44
CA VAL A 44 -7.11 -6.08 12.02
C VAL A 44 -6.73 -4.88 11.16
N VAL A 45 -5.66 -4.99 10.35
CA VAL A 45 -5.20 -3.92 9.44
C VAL A 45 -6.31 -3.50 8.48
N ALA A 46 -7.10 -4.43 7.97
CA ALA A 46 -8.22 -4.15 7.06
C ALA A 46 -9.29 -3.21 7.65
N GLY A 47 -9.35 -3.10 8.97
CA GLY A 47 -10.27 -2.20 9.66
C GLY A 47 -9.63 -0.89 10.14
N ILE A 48 -8.40 -0.61 9.73
CA ILE A 48 -7.68 0.62 10.06
C ILE A 48 -7.81 1.59 8.89
N GLY A 49 -8.72 2.53 9.02
CA GLY A 49 -8.93 3.62 8.06
C GLY A 49 -8.52 4.97 8.64
N ASN A 50 -8.60 5.99 7.82
CA ASN A 50 -8.37 7.39 8.17
C ASN A 50 -9.64 8.25 8.11
N ASP A 51 -10.81 7.61 8.13
CA ASP A 51 -12.10 8.28 7.98
C ASP A 51 -12.31 9.43 8.97
N PHE A 52 -11.85 9.26 10.21
CA PHE A 52 -12.01 10.27 11.27
C PHE A 52 -11.11 11.50 11.11
N GLU A 53 -10.07 11.39 10.29
CA GLU A 53 -9.08 12.46 10.08
C GLU A 53 -9.26 13.13 8.71
N THR A 54 -9.92 12.47 7.75
CA THR A 54 -9.92 12.83 6.33
C THR A 54 -10.53 14.21 6.08
N GLU A 55 -11.72 14.51 6.59
CA GLU A 55 -12.37 15.82 6.35
C GLU A 55 -11.54 16.95 6.98
N GLN A 56 -11.12 16.78 8.22
CA GLN A 56 -10.33 17.77 8.95
C GLN A 56 -8.97 18.02 8.27
N ALA A 57 -8.24 16.98 7.91
CA ALA A 57 -6.93 17.09 7.25
C ALA A 57 -7.05 17.74 5.86
N THR A 58 -8.07 17.35 5.08
CA THR A 58 -8.33 17.96 3.77
C THR A 58 -8.66 19.45 3.90
N ASN A 59 -9.52 19.83 4.84
CA ASN A 59 -9.88 21.21 5.07
C ASN A 59 -8.67 22.04 5.53
N ALA A 60 -7.83 21.50 6.42
CA ALA A 60 -6.60 22.16 6.85
C ALA A 60 -5.63 22.39 5.69
N TYR A 61 -5.42 21.36 4.84
CA TYR A 61 -4.59 21.49 3.65
C TYR A 61 -5.11 22.57 2.67
N LEU A 62 -6.41 22.59 2.40
CA LEU A 62 -7.01 23.57 1.51
C LEU A 62 -6.87 24.99 2.05
N ALA A 63 -6.94 25.18 3.37
CA ALA A 63 -6.81 26.49 4.02
C ALA A 63 -5.38 27.07 3.91
N GLU A 64 -4.36 26.25 3.68
CA GLU A 64 -2.97 26.70 3.46
C GLU A 64 -2.72 27.21 2.04
N LEU A 65 -3.62 26.91 1.09
CA LEU A 65 -3.46 27.33 -0.29
C LEU A 65 -3.88 28.77 -0.50
N ALA A 66 -3.08 29.57 -1.22
CA ALA A 66 -3.40 30.97 -1.50
C ALA A 66 -4.69 31.14 -2.33
N ASN A 67 -4.96 30.23 -3.27
CA ASN A 67 -6.14 30.25 -4.14
C ASN A 67 -6.64 28.81 -4.35
N PRO A 68 -7.28 28.18 -3.37
CA PRO A 68 -7.76 26.82 -3.54
C PRO A 68 -8.93 26.80 -4.54
N PRO A 69 -8.99 25.80 -5.45
CA PRO A 69 -10.09 25.67 -6.40
C PRO A 69 -11.43 25.33 -5.73
N VAL A 70 -11.38 24.81 -4.52
CA VAL A 70 -12.53 24.48 -3.65
C VAL A 70 -12.13 24.82 -2.21
N SER A 71 -13.13 25.08 -1.34
CA SER A 71 -12.87 25.57 0.02
C SER A 71 -12.89 24.47 1.09
N SER A 72 -13.46 23.31 0.77
CA SER A 72 -13.63 22.25 1.74
C SER A 72 -13.69 20.85 1.12
N PHE A 73 -13.53 19.84 1.95
CA PHE A 73 -13.77 18.43 1.61
C PHE A 73 -15.18 18.20 1.06
N ARG A 74 -16.18 18.89 1.62
CA ARG A 74 -17.57 18.80 1.16
C ARG A 74 -17.77 19.42 -0.21
N ASP A 75 -17.08 20.53 -0.50
CA ASP A 75 -17.11 21.13 -1.85
C ASP A 75 -16.52 20.15 -2.89
N ILE A 76 -15.49 19.41 -2.55
CA ILE A 76 -14.96 18.33 -3.42
C ILE A 76 -16.05 17.30 -3.70
N LEU A 77 -16.74 16.79 -2.67
CA LEU A 77 -17.81 15.80 -2.80
C LEU A 77 -18.99 16.30 -3.63
N LEU A 78 -19.32 17.59 -3.51
CA LEU A 78 -20.45 18.21 -4.20
C LEU A 78 -20.09 18.75 -5.59
N SER A 79 -18.82 18.78 -5.96
CA SER A 79 -18.34 19.34 -7.23
C SER A 79 -18.84 18.59 -8.48
N GLY A 80 -19.25 17.33 -8.34
CA GLY A 80 -19.61 16.45 -9.46
C GLY A 80 -18.44 15.93 -10.28
N VAL A 81 -17.18 16.25 -9.92
CA VAL A 81 -15.98 15.77 -10.62
C VAL A 81 -15.39 14.50 -10.00
N VAL A 82 -15.85 14.12 -8.82
CA VAL A 82 -15.43 12.87 -8.17
C VAL A 82 -16.27 11.73 -8.71
N ILE A 83 -15.60 10.68 -9.23
CA ILE A 83 -16.31 9.51 -9.74
C ILE A 83 -17.17 8.85 -8.64
N PRO A 84 -18.35 8.29 -9.00
CA PRO A 84 -19.37 7.90 -8.02
C PRO A 84 -18.90 6.90 -6.98
N TRP A 85 -18.16 5.87 -7.35
CA TRP A 85 -17.66 4.88 -6.38
C TRP A 85 -16.69 5.49 -5.36
N ARG A 86 -15.81 6.43 -5.80
CA ARG A 86 -14.90 7.14 -4.90
C ARG A 86 -15.65 8.09 -3.99
N SER A 87 -16.60 8.85 -4.56
CA SER A 87 -17.49 9.72 -3.79
C SER A 87 -18.23 8.97 -2.69
N ARG A 88 -18.77 7.78 -2.99
CA ARG A 88 -19.42 6.91 -2.00
C ARG A 88 -18.49 6.56 -0.82
N GLY A 89 -17.23 6.22 -1.11
CA GLY A 89 -16.23 5.95 -0.06
C GLY A 89 -15.91 7.19 0.76
N MET A 90 -15.72 8.33 0.11
CA MET A 90 -15.43 9.61 0.78
C MET A 90 -16.59 10.09 1.67
N TRP A 91 -17.85 9.86 1.28
CA TRP A 91 -19.02 10.18 2.11
C TRP A 91 -18.99 9.46 3.46
N GLY A 92 -18.36 8.29 3.54
CA GLY A 92 -18.16 7.56 4.79
C GLY A 92 -17.30 8.30 5.83
N ALA A 93 -16.46 9.24 5.37
CA ALA A 93 -15.62 10.08 6.23
C ALA A 93 -16.27 11.43 6.58
N ALA A 94 -17.30 11.86 5.82
CA ALA A 94 -17.91 13.16 6.02
C ALA A 94 -18.57 13.31 7.40
N GLY A 95 -18.19 14.33 8.13
CA GLY A 95 -18.69 14.65 9.47
C GLY A 95 -18.06 13.84 10.60
N LYS A 96 -17.18 12.88 10.30
CA LYS A 96 -16.38 12.20 11.33
C LYS A 96 -15.20 13.07 11.77
N THR A 97 -14.85 12.97 13.05
CA THR A 97 -13.76 13.73 13.66
C THR A 97 -12.93 12.85 14.59
N THR A 98 -11.75 13.33 14.97
CA THR A 98 -10.90 12.65 15.96
C THR A 98 -11.48 12.70 17.39
N GLU A 99 -12.57 13.42 17.62
CA GLU A 99 -13.31 13.46 18.88
C GLU A 99 -14.35 12.35 18.99
N ASP A 100 -14.66 11.68 17.88
CA ASP A 100 -15.62 10.57 17.88
C ASP A 100 -15.05 9.36 18.65
N PRO A 101 -15.87 8.67 19.45
CA PRO A 101 -15.41 7.46 20.16
C PRO A 101 -14.86 6.36 19.24
N GLY A 102 -15.33 6.29 18.01
CA GLY A 102 -14.82 5.37 16.98
C GLY A 102 -13.37 5.58 16.63
N TYR A 103 -12.84 6.80 16.74
CA TYR A 103 -11.44 7.10 16.53
C TYR A 103 -10.52 6.37 17.52
N LEU A 104 -10.91 6.30 18.79
CA LEU A 104 -10.14 5.56 19.79
C LEU A 104 -10.03 4.07 19.45
N VAL A 105 -11.08 3.48 18.89
CA VAL A 105 -11.05 2.08 18.43
C VAL A 105 -10.03 1.90 17.30
N VAL A 106 -9.97 2.84 16.35
CA VAL A 106 -8.95 2.80 15.29
C VAL A 106 -7.54 2.92 15.86
N MET A 107 -7.32 3.84 16.81
CA MET A 107 -6.01 3.99 17.46
C MET A 107 -5.59 2.74 18.23
N GLN A 108 -6.51 2.07 18.93
CA GLN A 108 -6.22 0.80 19.60
C GLN A 108 -5.85 -0.31 18.59
N LYS A 109 -6.53 -0.37 17.46
CA LYS A 109 -6.19 -1.31 16.37
C LYS A 109 -4.80 -1.06 15.81
N ARG A 110 -4.45 0.22 15.54
CA ARG A 110 -3.11 0.62 15.08
C ARG A 110 -2.04 0.16 16.06
N GLU A 111 -2.21 0.42 17.35
CA GLU A 111 -1.24 0.02 18.37
C GLU A 111 -1.14 -1.51 18.51
N ARG A 112 -2.25 -2.23 18.45
CA ARG A 112 -2.25 -3.70 18.49
C ARG A 112 -1.39 -4.30 17.38
N ILE A 113 -1.57 -3.87 16.14
CA ILE A 113 -0.77 -4.36 15.00
C ILE A 113 0.68 -3.89 15.08
N ARG A 114 0.90 -2.65 15.48
CA ARG A 114 2.25 -2.13 15.69
C ARG A 114 3.06 -2.99 16.65
N VAL A 115 2.47 -3.34 17.79
CA VAL A 115 3.10 -4.23 18.79
C VAL A 115 3.31 -5.63 18.21
N ALA A 116 2.35 -6.19 17.47
CA ALA A 116 2.46 -7.51 16.86
C ALA A 116 3.60 -7.59 15.84
N VAL A 117 3.72 -6.60 14.96
CA VAL A 117 4.81 -6.51 13.97
C VAL A 117 6.16 -6.36 14.68
N PHE A 118 6.23 -5.43 15.65
CA PHE A 118 7.45 -5.20 16.40
C PHE A 118 7.93 -6.47 17.12
N LYS A 119 6.98 -7.16 17.78
CA LYS A 119 7.26 -8.42 18.45
C LYS A 119 7.74 -9.49 17.48
N ALA A 120 7.07 -9.69 16.36
CA ALA A 120 7.46 -10.66 15.36
C ALA A 120 8.90 -10.41 14.84
N MET A 121 9.23 -9.15 14.55
CA MET A 121 10.59 -8.78 14.15
C MET A 121 11.62 -9.03 15.26
N ALA A 122 11.27 -8.74 16.53
CA ALA A 122 12.18 -8.92 17.66
C ALA A 122 12.40 -10.40 17.98
N ASP A 123 11.35 -11.20 18.01
CA ASP A 123 11.41 -12.64 18.33
C ASP A 123 12.32 -13.41 17.36
N HIS A 124 12.39 -12.97 16.12
CA HIS A 124 13.18 -13.61 15.07
C HIS A 124 14.46 -12.84 14.69
N GLY A 125 14.76 -11.74 15.38
CA GLY A 125 15.96 -10.93 15.10
C GLY A 125 15.98 -10.30 13.71
N LEU A 126 14.81 -9.99 13.11
CA LEU A 126 14.70 -9.50 11.75
C LEU A 126 15.11 -8.02 11.63
N ASP A 127 15.86 -7.69 10.60
CA ASP A 127 16.19 -6.31 10.23
C ASP A 127 15.05 -5.67 9.44
N ALA A 128 14.40 -6.43 8.55
CA ALA A 128 13.23 -5.99 7.78
C ALA A 128 12.24 -7.14 7.58
N VAL A 129 11.01 -6.79 7.22
CA VAL A 129 10.01 -7.72 6.68
C VAL A 129 9.83 -7.37 5.20
N VAL A 130 9.79 -8.38 4.32
CA VAL A 130 9.58 -8.20 2.89
C VAL A 130 8.32 -8.89 2.42
N TYR A 131 7.61 -8.25 1.48
CA TYR A 131 6.37 -8.77 0.90
C TYR A 131 6.04 -8.07 -0.42
N ALA A 132 5.10 -8.63 -1.18
CA ALA A 132 4.54 -7.93 -2.34
C ALA A 132 3.81 -6.66 -1.89
N THR A 133 4.09 -5.50 -2.47
CA THR A 133 3.33 -4.27 -2.20
C THR A 133 1.85 -4.48 -2.49
N PHE A 134 1.55 -5.11 -3.64
CA PHE A 134 0.23 -5.66 -3.98
C PHE A 134 0.40 -7.14 -4.29
N ASP A 135 -0.45 -7.97 -3.74
CA ASP A 135 -0.44 -9.42 -3.94
C ASP A 135 -1.38 -9.91 -5.05
N HIS A 136 -1.82 -9.00 -5.89
CA HIS A 136 -2.59 -9.23 -7.10
C HIS A 136 -2.17 -8.24 -8.19
N GLN A 137 -2.51 -8.53 -9.44
CA GLN A 137 -2.33 -7.60 -10.55
C GLN A 137 -3.38 -6.48 -10.50
N PRO A 138 -3.09 -5.29 -11.10
CA PRO A 138 -4.11 -4.26 -11.26
C PRO A 138 -5.26 -4.76 -12.14
N THR A 139 -6.50 -4.50 -11.74
CA THR A 139 -7.69 -4.83 -12.51
C THR A 139 -7.85 -3.89 -13.71
N LEU A 140 -8.55 -4.34 -14.74
CA LEU A 140 -8.95 -3.48 -15.84
C LEU A 140 -9.93 -2.42 -15.34
N ILE A 141 -9.81 -1.20 -15.85
CA ILE A 141 -10.75 -0.13 -15.53
C ILE A 141 -12.12 -0.49 -16.12
N ALA A 142 -13.17 -0.55 -15.28
CA ALA A 142 -14.52 -0.83 -15.73
C ALA A 142 -15.01 0.23 -16.72
N PRO A 143 -15.70 -0.16 -17.79
CA PRO A 143 -16.23 0.80 -18.77
C PRO A 143 -17.19 1.82 -18.17
N ASP A 144 -17.84 1.49 -17.07
CA ASP A 144 -18.83 2.31 -16.37
C ASP A 144 -18.28 3.01 -15.10
N VAL A 145 -16.95 3.02 -14.89
CA VAL A 145 -16.30 3.56 -13.68
C VAL A 145 -16.65 5.02 -13.40
N GLU A 146 -16.93 5.82 -14.46
CA GLU A 146 -17.28 7.23 -14.30
C GLU A 146 -18.75 7.46 -13.91
N SER A 147 -19.61 6.47 -14.06
CA SER A 147 -21.04 6.60 -13.84
C SER A 147 -21.62 5.68 -12.76
N ASN A 148 -20.91 4.61 -12.43
CA ASN A 148 -21.37 3.59 -11.48
C ASN A 148 -20.74 3.78 -10.09
N SER A 149 -21.55 3.70 -9.04
CA SER A 149 -21.06 3.74 -7.64
C SER A 149 -20.50 2.39 -7.16
N THR A 150 -20.72 1.33 -7.91
CA THR A 150 -20.22 -0.04 -7.68
C THR A 150 -19.82 -0.64 -9.02
N PRO A 151 -18.69 -0.18 -9.61
CA PRO A 151 -18.21 -0.72 -10.86
C PRO A 151 -17.92 -2.22 -10.72
N SER A 152 -18.10 -2.95 -11.84
CA SER A 152 -18.02 -4.41 -11.87
C SER A 152 -16.60 -4.96 -11.83
N ASP A 153 -15.59 -4.13 -12.08
CA ASP A 153 -14.21 -4.48 -11.82
C ASP A 153 -13.97 -4.36 -10.31
N GLU A 154 -14.11 -5.45 -9.66
CA GLU A 154 -13.69 -5.50 -8.27
C GLU A 154 -12.21 -5.12 -8.20
N TYR A 155 -11.89 -4.15 -7.35
CA TYR A 155 -10.51 -3.96 -6.92
C TYR A 155 -10.01 -5.30 -6.44
N GLY A 156 -8.93 -5.77 -7.02
CA GLY A 156 -8.23 -6.92 -6.49
C GLY A 156 -8.03 -6.70 -4.99
N TRP A 157 -8.46 -7.65 -4.21
CA TRP A 157 -8.27 -7.65 -2.77
C TRP A 157 -6.86 -8.12 -2.48
N GLY A 158 -6.18 -7.46 -1.57
CA GLY A 158 -4.83 -7.82 -1.21
C GLY A 158 -3.85 -6.66 -1.36
N ASP A 159 -4.00 -5.66 -0.51
CA ASP A 159 -3.23 -4.43 -0.52
C ASP A 159 -2.35 -4.36 0.73
N ASN A 160 -1.14 -4.93 0.62
CA ASN A 160 -0.19 -4.98 1.73
C ASN A 160 0.41 -3.61 2.06
N ARG A 161 0.36 -2.63 1.16
CA ARG A 161 0.82 -1.26 1.40
C ARG A 161 0.13 -0.56 2.57
N GLN A 162 -1.03 -1.08 3.03
CA GLN A 162 -1.73 -0.53 4.19
C GLN A 162 -1.01 -0.78 5.51
N LEU A 163 -0.10 -1.75 5.57
CA LEU A 163 0.57 -2.12 6.81
C LEU A 163 1.45 -0.98 7.34
N SER A 164 2.35 -0.45 6.51
CA SER A 164 3.27 0.63 6.88
C SER A 164 2.55 1.87 7.44
N PRO A 165 1.59 2.49 6.72
CA PRO A 165 0.90 3.68 7.24
C PRO A 165 0.01 3.36 8.45
N ALA A 166 -0.53 2.15 8.56
CA ALA A 166 -1.35 1.75 9.71
C ALA A 166 -0.56 1.75 11.03
N ILE A 167 0.72 1.36 10.97
CA ILE A 167 1.57 1.22 12.16
C ILE A 167 2.62 2.32 12.31
N GLY A 168 2.80 3.17 11.27
CA GLY A 168 3.78 4.25 11.27
C GLY A 168 5.23 3.78 11.19
N PHE A 169 5.48 2.63 10.56
CA PHE A 169 6.83 2.12 10.31
C PHE A 169 7.29 2.53 8.90
N PRO A 170 8.60 2.80 8.71
CA PRO A 170 9.13 3.11 7.40
C PRO A 170 9.04 1.90 6.47
N ALA A 171 8.65 2.16 5.23
CA ALA A 171 8.69 1.16 4.17
C ALA A 171 9.10 1.81 2.85
N LEU A 172 9.66 1.01 1.96
CA LEU A 172 9.93 1.40 0.59
C LEU A 172 9.74 0.20 -0.35
N THR A 173 9.38 0.47 -1.58
CA THR A 173 9.15 -0.55 -2.61
C THR A 173 10.20 -0.42 -3.71
N VAL A 174 10.71 -1.55 -4.18
CA VAL A 174 11.60 -1.66 -5.35
C VAL A 174 10.97 -2.56 -6.41
N PRO A 175 11.33 -2.41 -7.69
CA PRO A 175 10.89 -3.34 -8.74
C PRO A 175 11.37 -4.76 -8.46
N ALA A 176 10.45 -5.71 -8.36
CA ALA A 176 10.75 -7.14 -8.19
C ALA A 176 10.75 -7.92 -9.51
N GLY A 177 10.21 -7.34 -10.56
CA GLY A 177 10.05 -7.99 -11.85
C GLY A 177 8.69 -7.71 -12.48
N PHE A 178 8.31 -8.57 -13.41
CA PHE A 178 7.05 -8.44 -14.16
C PHE A 178 6.34 -9.78 -14.20
N THR A 179 5.03 -9.76 -14.11
CA THR A 179 4.21 -10.96 -14.27
C THR A 179 4.24 -11.47 -15.73
N THR A 180 3.63 -12.63 -15.98
CA THR A 180 3.46 -13.17 -17.34
C THR A 180 2.62 -12.29 -18.25
N ASP A 181 1.84 -11.35 -17.67
CA ASP A 181 1.05 -10.36 -18.41
C ASP A 181 1.81 -9.04 -18.62
N ASP A 182 3.12 -9.03 -18.33
CA ASP A 182 3.99 -7.86 -18.47
C ASP A 182 3.63 -6.69 -17.53
N LEU A 183 3.01 -7.00 -16.39
CA LEU A 183 2.66 -6.04 -15.36
C LEU A 183 3.72 -6.00 -14.25
N PRO A 184 4.14 -4.80 -13.78
CA PRO A 184 5.19 -4.68 -12.79
C PRO A 184 4.74 -5.14 -11.40
N VAL A 185 5.65 -5.78 -10.67
CA VAL A 185 5.47 -6.19 -9.27
C VAL A 185 6.49 -5.47 -8.41
N GLY A 186 6.05 -4.98 -7.25
CA GLY A 186 6.89 -4.34 -6.25
C GLY A 186 7.19 -5.25 -5.08
N LEU A 187 8.47 -5.33 -4.69
CA LEU A 187 8.92 -5.89 -3.42
C LEU A 187 9.01 -4.76 -2.40
N GLU A 188 8.25 -4.85 -1.33
CA GLU A 188 8.27 -3.86 -0.26
C GLU A 188 9.12 -4.33 0.91
N PHE A 189 9.97 -3.42 1.41
CA PHE A 189 10.78 -3.59 2.62
C PHE A 189 10.15 -2.74 3.73
N LEU A 190 9.74 -3.35 4.81
CA LEU A 190 9.23 -2.71 6.01
C LEU A 190 10.26 -2.83 7.12
N GLY A 191 10.69 -1.71 7.68
CA GLY A 191 11.66 -1.66 8.79
C GLY A 191 11.05 -1.22 10.10
N ARG A 192 11.85 -1.21 11.16
CA ARG A 192 11.48 -0.60 12.43
C ARG A 192 11.51 0.92 12.34
N PRO A 193 10.87 1.65 13.25
CA PRO A 193 10.97 3.11 13.29
C PRO A 193 12.43 3.59 13.25
N PHE A 194 12.68 4.63 12.45
CA PHE A 194 13.99 5.27 12.29
C PHE A 194 15.08 4.39 11.64
N THR A 195 14.68 3.41 10.81
CA THR A 195 15.62 2.56 10.05
C THR A 195 15.63 2.87 8.56
N GLU A 196 15.19 4.05 8.14
CA GLU A 196 15.08 4.46 6.74
C GLU A 196 16.42 4.31 5.98
N ALA A 197 17.52 4.70 6.61
CA ALA A 197 18.85 4.58 5.99
C ALA A 197 19.24 3.12 5.72
N MET A 198 18.88 2.20 6.62
CA MET A 198 19.11 0.76 6.44
C MET A 198 18.27 0.22 5.30
N LEU A 199 16.97 0.57 5.26
CA LEU A 199 16.07 0.16 4.17
C LEU A 199 16.55 0.65 2.80
N LEU A 200 17.03 1.90 2.70
CA LEU A 200 17.62 2.43 1.49
C LEU A 200 18.87 1.63 1.08
N GLY A 201 19.67 1.19 2.04
CA GLY A 201 20.83 0.32 1.80
C GLY A 201 20.41 -1.04 1.22
N PHE A 202 19.37 -1.67 1.79
CA PHE A 202 18.84 -2.95 1.31
C PHE A 202 18.25 -2.82 -0.11
N ALA A 203 17.45 -1.79 -0.33
CA ALA A 203 16.85 -1.52 -1.63
C ALA A 203 17.91 -1.28 -2.71
N TYR A 204 18.93 -0.47 -2.41
CA TYR A 204 20.03 -0.22 -3.33
C TYR A 204 20.80 -1.52 -3.64
N ALA A 205 21.14 -2.32 -2.62
CA ALA A 205 21.84 -3.58 -2.83
C ALA A 205 21.03 -4.56 -3.71
N TYR A 206 19.70 -4.63 -3.46
CA TYR A 206 18.81 -5.46 -4.26
C TYR A 206 18.73 -4.97 -5.72
N GLU A 207 18.51 -3.68 -5.95
CA GLU A 207 18.45 -3.13 -7.32
C GLU A 207 19.77 -3.32 -8.09
N GLN A 208 20.92 -3.27 -7.41
CA GLN A 208 22.21 -3.55 -8.07
C GLN A 208 22.41 -5.03 -8.41
N ALA A 209 21.74 -5.93 -7.70
CA ALA A 209 21.86 -7.39 -7.92
C ALA A 209 20.85 -7.91 -8.95
N SER A 210 19.66 -7.28 -9.09
CA SER A 210 18.53 -7.80 -9.84
C SER A 210 18.25 -7.09 -11.19
N ASP A 211 18.47 -5.78 -11.28
CA ASP A 211 18.27 -4.95 -12.49
C ASP A 211 16.87 -5.11 -13.15
N HIS A 212 15.82 -5.19 -12.32
CA HIS A 212 14.44 -5.38 -12.81
C HIS A 212 13.78 -4.10 -13.34
N ARG A 213 14.39 -2.94 -13.10
CA ARG A 213 13.80 -1.68 -13.52
C ARG A 213 13.88 -1.51 -15.04
N ARG A 214 12.72 -1.33 -15.68
CA ARG A 214 12.66 -0.97 -17.10
C ARG A 214 11.70 0.21 -17.33
N THR A 215 12.00 1.01 -18.35
CA THR A 215 11.16 2.12 -18.76
C THR A 215 9.93 1.58 -19.50
N PRO A 216 8.70 2.09 -19.22
CA PRO A 216 7.52 1.71 -19.99
C PRO A 216 7.70 2.01 -21.49
N ALA A 217 7.37 1.05 -22.36
CA ALA A 217 7.53 1.20 -23.80
C ALA A 217 6.66 2.34 -24.38
N THR A 218 5.57 2.69 -23.69
CA THR A 218 4.64 3.76 -24.07
C THR A 218 5.08 5.16 -23.63
N THR A 219 6.13 5.26 -22.82
CA THR A 219 6.65 6.54 -22.32
C THR A 219 7.97 6.84 -23.00
N PRO A 220 8.01 7.69 -24.04
CA PRO A 220 9.26 8.02 -24.71
C PRO A 220 10.20 8.75 -23.74
N PRO A 221 11.53 8.65 -23.97
CA PRO A 221 12.49 9.44 -23.22
C PRO A 221 12.15 10.93 -23.33
N LEU A 222 12.26 11.65 -22.22
CA LEU A 222 12.18 13.11 -22.26
C LEU A 222 13.27 13.59 -23.21
N GLY A 223 12.89 14.28 -24.31
CA GLY A 223 13.85 14.86 -25.23
C GLY A 223 14.83 15.72 -24.42
N GLY A 224 16.14 15.49 -24.63
CA GLY A 224 17.17 16.24 -23.94
C GLY A 224 16.96 17.73 -24.17
N ARG A 225 16.96 18.50 -23.08
CA ARG A 225 17.03 19.96 -23.10
C ARG A 225 18.45 20.38 -23.38
#